data_46421cc10e094426b8c4abc7ac0deeeb
#
_entry.id   46421cc10e094426b8c4abc7ac0deeeb
#
_cell.length_a   1.000
_cell.length_b   1.000
_cell.length_c   1.000
_cell.angle_alpha   90.00
_cell.angle_beta   90.00
_cell.angle_gamma   90.00
#
_symmetry.space_group_name_H-M   'P 1'
#
loop_
_entity.id
_entity.type
_entity.pdbx_description
1 polymer ?
#
loop_
_entity_poly.entity_id
_entity_poly.type
_entity_poly.pdbx_seq_one_letter_code
_entity_poly.pdbx_strand_id
1 'polypeptide(L)'
;VTTIQVADETFVAAAPTTAGAVVNDRARWKRWFGDLRLEVVEDRGDQGVRWRVSGPLEGTMEIWCEAVLDGFVLHYYLHAEPTRPLPSEPAAAMAEVAELNKQRRVAGKEMSFEVKALLEGDREIGGPATPDPACADPASADPGSVRG
;
A
#
# COMPACT_ATOMS: atom_id res chain seq x y z
N VAL A 1 -18.05 16.19 2.81
CA VAL A 1 -17.37 15.31 3.79
C VAL A 1 -17.57 13.87 3.37
N THR A 2 -16.48 13.14 3.16
CA THR A 2 -16.58 11.72 2.84
C THR A 2 -16.87 10.91 4.08
N THR A 3 -17.79 9.95 3.96
CA THR A 3 -18.26 9.12 5.07
C THR A 3 -17.20 8.09 5.49
N ILE A 4 -16.46 7.54 4.51
CA ILE A 4 -15.40 6.58 4.78
C ILE A 4 -14.08 7.26 4.46
N GLN A 5 -13.24 7.35 5.49
CA GLN A 5 -11.91 7.96 5.37
C GLN A 5 -10.90 7.09 6.08
N VAL A 6 -9.87 6.69 5.34
CA VAL A 6 -8.72 5.99 5.91
C VAL A 6 -7.47 6.76 5.53
N ALA A 7 -6.63 7.02 6.50
CA ALA A 7 -5.30 7.58 6.30
C ALA A 7 -4.35 6.78 7.19
N ASP A 8 -3.41 6.10 6.59
CA ASP A 8 -2.48 5.23 7.31
C ASP A 8 -1.10 5.35 6.70
N GLU A 9 -0.09 5.07 7.50
CA GLU A 9 1.29 5.09 7.03
C GLU A 9 2.08 3.96 7.70
N THR A 10 2.98 3.36 6.93
CA THR A 10 3.83 2.26 7.38
C THR A 10 5.23 2.48 6.81
N PHE A 11 6.23 2.51 7.67
CA PHE A 11 7.61 2.57 7.20
C PHE A 11 8.04 1.19 6.69
N VAL A 12 8.61 1.16 5.48
CA VAL A 12 9.17 -0.04 4.86
C VAL A 12 10.68 0.16 4.73
N ALA A 13 11.42 -0.70 5.39
CA ALA A 13 12.88 -0.64 5.39
C ALA A 13 13.44 -1.38 4.17
N ALA A 14 13.17 -0.85 3.00
CA ALA A 14 13.64 -1.35 1.72
C ALA A 14 13.86 -0.18 0.76
N ALA A 15 14.72 -0.36 -0.23
CA ALA A 15 15.02 0.70 -1.18
C ALA A 15 13.73 1.19 -1.87
N PRO A 16 13.50 2.50 -1.97
CA PRO A 16 12.27 3.04 -2.58
C PRO A 16 12.02 2.56 -4.00
N THR A 17 13.07 2.24 -4.75
CA THR A 17 12.97 1.73 -6.13
C THR A 17 12.36 0.34 -6.24
N THR A 18 12.19 -0.37 -5.13
CA THR A 18 11.54 -1.69 -5.10
C THR A 18 10.03 -1.63 -4.94
N ALA A 19 9.49 -0.47 -4.56
CA ALA A 19 8.08 -0.34 -4.21
C ALA A 19 7.14 -0.64 -5.39
N GLY A 20 7.44 -0.10 -6.57
CA GLY A 20 6.56 -0.18 -7.73
C GLY A 20 6.23 -1.59 -8.17
N ALA A 21 7.20 -2.49 -8.12
CA ALA A 21 7.01 -3.88 -8.52
C ALA A 21 5.94 -4.60 -7.68
N VAL A 22 5.74 -4.17 -6.43
CA VAL A 22 4.76 -4.76 -5.53
C VAL A 22 3.46 -3.96 -5.54
N VAL A 23 3.52 -2.64 -5.36
CA VAL A 23 2.30 -1.82 -5.23
C VAL A 23 1.56 -1.64 -6.54
N ASN A 24 2.21 -1.81 -7.68
CA ASN A 24 1.59 -1.72 -9.01
C ASN A 24 1.27 -3.08 -9.63
N ASP A 25 1.32 -4.15 -8.86
CA ASP A 25 0.94 -5.49 -9.32
C ASP A 25 -0.58 -5.67 -9.27
N ARG A 26 -1.21 -5.73 -10.44
CA ARG A 26 -2.68 -5.84 -10.56
C ARG A 26 -3.24 -7.12 -9.94
N ALA A 27 -2.48 -8.22 -9.94
CA ALA A 27 -2.90 -9.45 -9.29
C ALA A 27 -3.01 -9.28 -7.78
N ARG A 28 -2.12 -8.48 -7.20
CA ARG A 28 -2.17 -8.15 -5.77
C ARG A 28 -3.35 -7.27 -5.43
N TRP A 29 -3.69 -6.31 -6.29
CA TRP A 29 -4.86 -5.44 -6.08
C TRP A 29 -6.15 -6.25 -5.95
N LYS A 30 -6.31 -7.28 -6.76
CA LYS A 30 -7.48 -8.17 -6.70
C LYS A 30 -7.56 -8.92 -5.38
N ARG A 31 -6.42 -9.26 -4.81
CA ARG A 31 -6.37 -9.94 -3.51
C ARG A 31 -6.58 -8.97 -2.35
N TRP A 32 -5.96 -7.79 -2.41
CA TRP A 32 -6.07 -6.79 -1.34
C TRP A 32 -7.45 -6.12 -1.29
N PHE A 33 -8.00 -5.82 -2.45
CA PHE A 33 -9.21 -5.01 -2.59
C PHE A 33 -10.21 -5.66 -3.55
N GLY A 34 -10.37 -6.97 -3.46
CA GLY A 34 -11.09 -7.76 -4.47
C GLY A 34 -12.59 -7.47 -4.57
N ASP A 35 -13.19 -6.85 -3.55
CA ASP A 35 -14.58 -6.42 -3.57
C ASP A 35 -14.77 -5.06 -4.23
N LEU A 36 -13.71 -4.33 -4.48
CA LEU A 36 -13.73 -3.02 -5.11
C LEU A 36 -13.38 -3.13 -6.59
N ARG A 37 -13.98 -2.25 -7.39
CA ARG A 37 -13.57 -2.05 -8.78
C ARG A 37 -12.61 -0.87 -8.82
N LEU A 38 -11.40 -1.11 -9.33
CA LEU A 38 -10.33 -0.12 -9.35
C LEU A 38 -10.04 0.33 -10.77
N GLU A 39 -10.06 1.64 -10.99
CA GLU A 39 -9.67 2.27 -12.25
C GLU A 39 -8.46 3.16 -11.96
N VAL A 40 -7.33 2.88 -12.60
CA VAL A 40 -6.12 3.68 -12.42
C VAL A 40 -6.34 5.06 -13.03
N VAL A 41 -6.20 6.09 -12.19
CA VAL A 41 -6.23 7.49 -12.66
C VAL A 41 -4.84 8.09 -12.71
N GLU A 42 -3.90 7.55 -11.96
CA GLU A 42 -2.51 8.00 -12.00
C GLU A 42 -1.58 6.84 -11.61
N ASP A 43 -0.71 6.45 -12.53
CA ASP A 43 0.37 5.50 -12.27
C ASP A 43 1.60 6.31 -11.91
N ARG A 44 2.11 6.13 -10.68
CA ARG A 44 3.27 6.86 -10.17
C ARG A 44 4.53 6.00 -10.12
N GLY A 45 4.51 4.82 -10.73
CA GLY A 45 5.66 3.92 -10.73
C GLY A 45 6.06 3.53 -9.30
N ASP A 46 7.33 3.77 -8.95
CA ASP A 46 7.83 3.47 -7.61
C ASP A 46 7.23 4.35 -6.51
N GLN A 47 6.58 5.45 -6.88
CA GLN A 47 5.95 6.34 -5.92
C GLN A 47 4.49 5.98 -5.65
N GLY A 48 3.97 4.94 -6.30
CA GLY A 48 2.65 4.41 -6.00
C GLY A 48 1.65 4.48 -7.13
N VAL A 49 0.37 4.58 -6.75
CA VAL A 49 -0.75 4.54 -7.69
C VAL A 49 -1.99 5.18 -7.06
N ARG A 50 -2.78 5.82 -7.88
CA ARG A 50 -4.07 6.39 -7.48
C ARG A 50 -5.19 5.80 -8.33
N TRP A 51 -6.30 5.46 -7.68
CA TRP A 51 -7.46 4.84 -8.33
C TRP A 51 -8.74 5.61 -8.06
N ARG A 52 -9.64 5.51 -9.02
CA ARG A 52 -11.07 5.70 -8.77
C ARG A 52 -11.63 4.36 -8.32
N VAL A 53 -12.46 4.40 -7.29
CA VAL A 53 -13.05 3.21 -6.67
C VAL A 53 -14.54 3.19 -6.96
N SER A 54 -15.06 2.03 -7.34
CA SER A 54 -16.50 1.78 -7.49
C SER A 54 -16.87 0.39 -7.01
N GLY A 55 -18.15 0.08 -7.01
CA GLY A 55 -18.69 -1.15 -6.44
C GLY A 55 -19.42 -0.85 -5.15
N PRO A 56 -19.10 -1.52 -4.02
CA PRO A 56 -19.74 -1.23 -2.73
C PRO A 56 -19.41 0.15 -2.15
N LEU A 57 -18.34 0.77 -2.65
CA LEU A 57 -17.94 2.13 -2.31
C LEU A 57 -17.67 2.92 -3.59
N GLU A 58 -17.89 4.22 -3.53
CA GLU A 58 -17.48 5.15 -4.60
C GLU A 58 -16.60 6.23 -4.04
N GLY A 59 -15.48 6.48 -4.72
CA GLY A 59 -14.55 7.52 -4.31
C GLY A 59 -13.17 7.35 -4.90
N THR A 60 -12.16 7.72 -4.14
CA THR A 60 -10.76 7.64 -4.54
C THR A 60 -9.95 6.89 -3.49
N MET A 61 -8.93 6.18 -3.98
CA MET A 61 -8.00 5.46 -3.13
C MET A 61 -6.59 5.63 -3.70
N GLU A 62 -5.59 5.71 -2.85
CA GLU A 62 -4.22 5.80 -3.33
C GLU A 62 -3.24 5.13 -2.39
N ILE A 63 -2.16 4.64 -2.98
CA ILE A 63 -0.93 4.30 -2.29
C ILE A 63 0.11 5.31 -2.74
N TRP A 64 0.77 5.95 -1.79
CA TRP A 64 1.88 6.85 -2.06
C TRP A 64 3.10 6.38 -1.28
N CYS A 65 4.19 6.15 -1.99
CA CYS A 65 5.45 5.70 -1.42
C CYS A 65 6.43 6.87 -1.39
N GLU A 66 6.65 7.41 -0.20
CA GLU A 66 7.52 8.56 0.03
C GLU A 66 8.89 8.09 0.49
N ALA A 67 9.95 8.41 -0.25
CA ALA A 67 11.31 8.08 0.14
C ALA A 67 11.67 8.83 1.44
N VAL A 68 12.04 8.09 2.47
CA VAL A 68 12.40 8.63 3.79
C VAL A 68 13.59 7.83 4.33
N LEU A 69 14.65 8.52 4.74
CA LEU A 69 15.88 7.87 5.20
C LEU A 69 16.38 6.87 4.13
N ASP A 70 16.68 5.65 4.50
CA ASP A 70 17.14 4.60 3.58
C ASP A 70 16.00 3.70 3.06
N GLY A 71 14.77 3.99 3.44
CA GLY A 71 13.57 3.25 3.04
C GLY A 71 12.51 4.17 2.49
N PHE A 72 11.25 3.82 2.72
CA PHE A 72 10.12 4.66 2.33
C PHE A 72 8.96 4.51 3.30
N VAL A 73 8.11 5.54 3.35
CA VAL A 73 6.82 5.47 4.04
C VAL A 73 5.76 5.14 3.00
N LEU A 74 5.03 4.06 3.24
CA LEU A 74 3.88 3.70 2.44
C LEU A 74 2.66 4.34 3.06
N HIS A 75 2.10 5.32 2.34
CA HIS A 75 0.85 5.98 2.73
C HIS A 75 -0.31 5.31 2.00
N TYR A 76 -1.38 5.06 2.73
CA TYR A 76 -2.62 4.54 2.18
C TYR A 76 -3.75 5.50 2.51
N TYR A 77 -4.47 5.94 1.48
CA TYR A 77 -5.59 6.87 1.63
C TYR A 77 -6.81 6.32 0.93
N LEU A 78 -7.96 6.42 1.59
CA LEU A 78 -9.27 6.10 1.01
C LEU A 78 -10.25 7.20 1.41
N HIS A 79 -10.94 7.77 0.42
CA HIS A 79 -12.02 8.72 0.61
C HIS A 79 -13.18 8.25 -0.23
N ALA A 80 -14.24 7.74 0.41
CA ALA A 80 -15.33 7.10 -0.31
C ALA A 80 -16.66 7.21 0.42
N GLU A 81 -17.72 6.97 -0.34
CA GLU A 81 -19.07 6.84 0.16
C GLU A 81 -19.60 5.44 -0.10
N PRO A 82 -20.36 4.84 0.81
CA PRO A 82 -21.04 3.58 0.51
C PRO A 82 -22.08 3.80 -0.58
N THR A 83 -22.18 2.84 -1.51
CA THR A 83 -23.17 2.91 -2.60
C THR A 83 -24.53 2.41 -2.17
N ARG A 84 -24.58 1.62 -1.10
CA ARG A 84 -25.82 1.14 -0.51
C ARG A 84 -26.31 2.17 0.49
N PRO A 85 -27.65 2.46 0.54
CA PRO A 85 -28.18 3.38 1.53
C PRO A 85 -27.87 2.93 2.96
N LEU A 86 -27.50 3.89 3.81
CA LEU A 86 -27.30 3.64 5.23
C LEU A 86 -28.67 3.48 5.90
N PRO A 87 -28.75 2.80 7.06
CA PRO A 87 -29.96 2.76 7.86
C PRO A 87 -30.49 4.16 8.17
N SER A 88 -31.80 4.32 8.23
CA SER A 88 -32.42 5.62 8.51
C SER A 88 -32.30 6.01 9.98
N GLU A 89 -32.15 5.04 10.89
CA GLU A 89 -31.96 5.29 12.29
C GLU A 89 -30.54 5.75 12.57
N PRO A 90 -30.32 6.93 13.20
CA PRO A 90 -28.98 7.52 13.31
C PRO A 90 -27.94 6.65 14.00
N ALA A 91 -28.29 5.97 15.09
CA ALA A 91 -27.34 5.12 15.80
C ALA A 91 -26.92 3.90 14.96
N ALA A 92 -27.88 3.32 14.22
CA ALA A 92 -27.59 2.20 13.30
C ALA A 92 -26.71 2.67 12.13
N ALA A 93 -26.96 3.85 11.59
CA ALA A 93 -26.15 4.44 10.53
C ALA A 93 -24.71 4.67 11.00
N MET A 94 -24.53 5.23 12.18
CA MET A 94 -23.20 5.46 12.76
C MET A 94 -22.45 4.16 13.00
N ALA A 95 -23.13 3.12 13.48
CA ALA A 95 -22.53 1.82 13.72
C ALA A 95 -22.05 1.18 12.41
N GLU A 96 -22.84 1.28 11.36
CA GLU A 96 -22.47 0.75 10.04
C GLU A 96 -21.28 1.51 9.43
N VAL A 97 -21.26 2.83 9.53
CA VAL A 97 -20.13 3.65 9.07
C VAL A 97 -18.86 3.27 9.82
N ALA A 98 -18.95 3.09 11.15
CA ALA A 98 -17.80 2.69 11.96
C ALA A 98 -17.26 1.33 11.53
N GLU A 99 -18.14 0.37 11.24
CA GLU A 99 -17.75 -0.97 10.78
C GLU A 99 -17.10 -0.92 9.39
N LEU A 100 -17.67 -0.13 8.48
CA LEU A 100 -17.08 0.04 7.13
C LEU A 100 -15.69 0.68 7.19
N ASN A 101 -15.53 1.70 8.02
CA ASN A 101 -14.21 2.31 8.23
C ASN A 101 -13.21 1.31 8.81
N LYS A 102 -13.64 0.52 9.79
CA LYS A 102 -12.80 -0.51 10.40
C LYS A 102 -12.34 -1.54 9.37
N GLN A 103 -13.25 -2.06 8.55
CA GLN A 103 -12.93 -3.03 7.51
C GLN A 103 -11.89 -2.49 6.54
N ARG A 104 -12.00 -1.23 6.17
CA ARG A 104 -11.06 -0.61 5.23
C ARG A 104 -9.71 -0.31 5.86
N ARG A 105 -9.67 0.05 7.14
CA ARG A 105 -8.40 0.20 7.85
C ARG A 105 -7.67 -1.14 7.96
N VAL A 106 -8.39 -2.21 8.28
CA VAL A 106 -7.82 -3.55 8.38
C VAL A 106 -7.26 -4.00 7.03
N ALA A 107 -8.04 -3.86 5.96
CA ALA A 107 -7.60 -4.22 4.61
C ALA A 107 -6.35 -3.44 4.19
N GLY A 108 -6.32 -2.14 4.45
CA GLY A 108 -5.16 -1.30 4.16
C GLY A 108 -3.93 -1.70 4.97
N LYS A 109 -4.12 -2.05 6.24
CA LYS A 109 -3.01 -2.48 7.11
C LYS A 109 -2.46 -3.85 6.69
N GLU A 110 -3.32 -4.77 6.33
CA GLU A 110 -2.90 -6.08 5.80
C GLU A 110 -2.09 -5.92 4.52
N MET A 111 -2.52 -5.05 3.61
CA MET A 111 -1.77 -4.71 2.41
C MET A 111 -0.40 -4.14 2.75
N SER A 112 -0.35 -3.15 3.65
CA SER A 112 0.90 -2.49 4.04
C SER A 112 1.89 -3.47 4.66
N PHE A 113 1.43 -4.36 5.52
CA PHE A 113 2.28 -5.37 6.15
C PHE A 113 2.76 -6.44 5.17
N GLU A 114 1.94 -6.78 4.18
CA GLU A 114 2.38 -7.70 3.12
C GLU A 114 3.50 -7.06 2.28
N VAL A 115 3.35 -5.80 1.89
CA VAL A 115 4.40 -5.06 1.17
C VAL A 115 5.68 -5.02 2.00
N LYS A 116 5.55 -4.70 3.28
CA LYS A 116 6.68 -4.66 4.20
C LYS A 116 7.40 -6.02 4.29
N ALA A 117 6.65 -7.09 4.49
CA ALA A 117 7.21 -8.44 4.60
C ALA A 117 7.91 -8.86 3.30
N LEU A 118 7.31 -8.58 2.15
CA LEU A 118 7.88 -8.94 0.85
C LEU A 118 9.19 -8.21 0.56
N LEU A 119 9.23 -6.91 0.85
CA LEU A 119 10.37 -6.07 0.47
C LEU A 119 11.49 -6.07 1.49
N GLU A 120 11.19 -6.22 2.77
CA GLU A 120 12.23 -6.29 3.81
C GLU A 120 12.92 -7.67 3.84
N GLY A 121 12.19 -8.72 3.45
CA GLY A 121 12.75 -10.07 3.40
C GLY A 121 13.37 -10.50 4.73
N ASP A 122 14.63 -10.94 4.67
CA ASP A 122 15.38 -11.42 5.83
C ASP A 122 16.16 -10.33 6.57
N ARG A 123 15.77 -9.07 6.40
CA ARG A 123 16.44 -7.95 7.05
C ARG A 123 16.45 -8.12 8.57
N GLU A 124 17.61 -7.92 9.18
CA GLU A 124 17.73 -7.94 10.63
C GLU A 124 17.11 -6.69 11.26
N ILE A 125 16.47 -6.85 12.42
CA ILE A 125 15.91 -5.75 13.17
C ILE A 125 17.03 -4.77 13.55
N GLY A 126 16.82 -3.49 13.23
CA GLY A 126 17.81 -2.44 13.48
C GLY A 126 18.93 -2.36 12.44
N GLY A 127 18.94 -3.26 11.47
CA GLY A 127 19.90 -3.20 10.37
C GLY A 127 19.50 -2.20 9.29
N PRO A 128 20.35 -2.00 8.26
CA PRO A 128 20.05 -1.09 7.16
C PRO A 128 18.87 -1.59 6.33
N ALA A 129 18.27 -0.68 5.54
CA ALA A 129 17.19 -1.04 4.62
C ALA A 129 17.67 -2.07 3.59
N THR A 130 16.76 -2.96 3.18
CA THR A 130 17.03 -3.96 2.13
C THR A 130 17.30 -3.23 0.82
N PRO A 131 18.47 -3.47 0.18
CA PRO A 131 18.81 -2.80 -1.07
C PRO A 131 17.99 -3.34 -2.25
N ASP A 132 17.92 -2.54 -3.31
CA ASP A 132 17.32 -2.98 -4.56
C ASP A 132 18.34 -3.84 -5.33
N PRO A 133 18.04 -5.12 -5.60
CA PRO A 133 18.94 -5.98 -6.35
C PRO A 133 19.26 -5.45 -7.76
N ALA A 134 18.31 -4.73 -8.38
CA ALA A 134 18.50 -4.16 -9.70
C ALA A 134 19.48 -2.98 -9.71
N CYS A 135 19.69 -2.34 -8.55
CA CYS A 135 20.59 -1.20 -8.36
C CYS A 135 21.91 -1.61 -7.68
N ALA A 136 22.14 -2.90 -7.46
CA ALA A 136 23.36 -3.39 -6.84
C ALA A 136 24.58 -3.06 -7.73
N ASP A 137 25.62 -2.46 -7.11
CA ASP A 137 26.86 -2.17 -7.81
C ASP A 137 27.59 -3.47 -8.16
N PRO A 138 27.90 -3.74 -9.45
CA PRO A 138 28.66 -4.93 -9.83
C PRO A 138 30.01 -5.03 -9.15
N ALA A 139 30.63 -3.89 -8.78
CA ALA A 139 31.92 -3.88 -8.09
C ALA A 139 31.83 -4.36 -6.64
N SER A 140 30.63 -4.36 -6.04
CA SER A 140 30.40 -4.88 -4.68
C SER A 140 30.05 -6.38 -4.67
N ALA A 141 29.88 -6.98 -5.85
CA ALA A 141 29.56 -8.38 -5.95
C ALA A 141 30.82 -9.21 -5.76
N ASP A 142 30.85 -9.96 -4.68
CA ASP A 142 31.82 -11.00 -4.31
C ASP A 142 33.30 -10.76 -4.69
N PRO A 143 34.09 -10.17 -3.81
CA PRO A 143 35.53 -10.03 -4.04
C PRO A 143 36.29 -11.38 -4.09
N GLY A 144 35.63 -12.48 -3.72
CA GLY A 144 36.23 -13.80 -3.77
C GLY A 144 36.28 -14.42 -5.19
N SER A 145 35.47 -13.93 -6.10
CA SER A 145 35.38 -14.48 -7.46
C SER A 145 36.51 -14.04 -8.38
N VAL A 146 37.35 -13.12 -7.95
CA VAL A 146 38.44 -12.53 -8.76
C VAL A 146 39.75 -13.32 -8.61
N ARG A 147 39.78 -14.35 -7.78
CA ARG A 147 40.95 -15.17 -7.59
C ARG A 147 40.80 -16.50 -8.34
N GLY A 148 41.18 -16.49 -9.55
CA GLY A 148 41.43 -17.72 -10.30
C GLY A 148 42.72 -18.38 -9.85
#